data_45f9873985b98762c3cd6f59aa379300
#
_entry.id   45f9873985b98762c3cd6f59aa379300
#
_cell.length_a   1.000
_cell.length_b   1.000
_cell.length_c   1.000
_cell.angle_alpha   90.00
_cell.angle_beta   90.00
_cell.angle_gamma   90.00
#
_symmetry.space_group_name_H-M   'P 1'
#
loop_
_entity.id
_entity.type
_entity.pdbx_description
1 polymer ?
#
loop_
_entity_poly.entity_id
_entity_poly.type
_entity_poly.pdbx_seq_one_letter_code
_entity_poly.pdbx_strand_id
1 'polypeptide(L)'
;MKDLFWEEKGIEMSSGGDPQAGSDDNNIVSVQDNKIYFYSEVSRPKILALNKSIIRVGNSIKNRSQVLGATDVPIELHICSYGGSVFSGFAAVDYILNSQAPVHSYIDGCAASAATIMSVVADERYMHRHSFMLIHQLSSGMWGNYEALRDSME
;
A
#
# COMPACT_ATOMS: atom_id res chain seq x y z
N MET A 1 -17.59 5.98 28.01
CA MET A 1 -16.95 5.52 26.77
C MET A 1 -15.57 6.15 26.76
N LYS A 2 -14.52 5.39 27.10
CA LYS A 2 -13.17 5.92 27.26
C LYS A 2 -12.48 5.89 25.90
N ASP A 3 -11.97 7.05 25.51
CA ASP A 3 -11.25 7.28 24.28
C ASP A 3 -10.00 6.39 24.21
N LEU A 4 -9.94 5.52 23.23
CA LEU A 4 -8.73 4.75 22.89
C LEU A 4 -7.78 5.69 22.12
N PHE A 5 -7.03 6.48 22.89
CA PHE A 5 -5.89 7.22 22.32
C PHE A 5 -4.73 6.26 22.12
N TRP A 6 -4.30 6.12 20.88
CA TRP A 6 -3.00 5.56 20.55
C TRP A 6 -1.94 6.63 20.82
N GLU A 7 -1.39 6.63 22.03
CA GLU A 7 -0.16 7.37 22.29
C GLU A 7 0.99 6.69 21.56
N GLU A 8 1.58 7.35 20.58
CA GLU A 8 2.90 7.02 20.06
C GLU A 8 3.94 7.17 21.18
N LYS A 9 4.18 6.10 21.91
CA LYS A 9 5.40 6.02 22.70
C LYS A 9 6.55 5.71 21.76
N GLY A 10 7.36 6.72 21.49
CA GLY A 10 8.65 6.59 20.81
C GLY A 10 9.49 5.55 21.54
N ILE A 11 9.73 4.42 20.89
CA ILE A 11 10.77 3.48 21.32
C ILE A 11 12.08 4.05 20.85
N GLU A 12 12.80 4.70 21.74
CA GLU A 12 14.22 4.99 21.55
C GLU A 12 14.98 3.66 21.53
N MET A 13 15.34 3.19 20.35
CA MET A 13 16.27 2.07 20.21
C MET A 13 17.69 2.61 20.34
N SER A 14 18.34 2.24 21.45
CA SER A 14 19.74 2.53 21.71
C SER A 14 20.63 1.96 20.63
N SER A 15 21.55 2.79 20.15
CA SER A 15 22.62 2.44 19.24
C SER A 15 23.58 1.43 19.87
N GLY A 16 23.51 0.19 19.44
CA GLY A 16 24.54 -0.81 19.64
C GLY A 16 24.91 -1.37 18.28
N GLY A 17 26.08 -0.97 17.76
CA GLY A 17 26.52 -1.34 16.44
C GLY A 17 26.92 -2.79 16.34
N ASP A 18 26.54 -3.43 15.23
CA ASP A 18 27.31 -4.50 14.59
C ASP A 18 27.30 -4.26 13.07
N PRO A 19 28.47 -4.09 12.44
CA PRO A 19 28.54 -3.90 11.01
C PRO A 19 28.75 -5.26 10.38
N GLN A 20 27.71 -5.86 9.84
CA GLN A 20 27.72 -6.81 8.72
C GLN A 20 26.56 -7.80 8.77
N ALA A 21 25.41 -7.33 8.37
CA ALA A 21 24.50 -8.12 7.58
C ALA A 21 23.89 -7.14 6.59
N GLY A 22 24.31 -7.22 5.35
CA GLY A 22 23.62 -6.56 4.25
C GLY A 22 22.21 -7.13 4.17
N SER A 23 21.32 -6.64 5.01
CA SER A 23 19.91 -6.84 4.86
C SER A 23 19.49 -5.96 3.70
N ASP A 24 19.04 -6.58 2.63
CA ASP A 24 18.32 -5.93 1.53
C ASP A 24 17.06 -5.25 2.07
N ASP A 25 17.21 -4.14 2.75
CA ASP A 25 16.14 -3.21 3.12
C ASP A 25 15.46 -2.58 1.88
N ASN A 26 15.90 -2.98 0.69
CA ASN A 26 15.31 -2.61 -0.60
C ASN A 26 14.06 -3.41 -0.97
N ASN A 27 13.68 -4.44 -0.23
CA ASN A 27 12.53 -5.28 -0.59
C ASN A 27 11.25 -4.88 0.18
N ILE A 28 10.92 -3.60 0.12
CA ILE A 28 9.73 -2.97 0.72
C ILE A 28 8.44 -3.56 0.15
N VAL A 29 8.49 -4.08 -1.08
CA VAL A 29 7.43 -4.80 -1.77
C VAL A 29 7.99 -6.14 -2.23
N SER A 30 7.49 -7.22 -1.66
CA SER A 30 7.91 -8.58 -2.05
C SER A 30 7.05 -9.08 -3.20
N VAL A 31 7.67 -9.81 -4.12
CA VAL A 31 6.97 -10.42 -5.26
C VAL A 31 7.32 -11.89 -5.35
N GLN A 32 6.30 -12.72 -5.41
CA GLN A 32 6.42 -14.16 -5.61
C GLN A 32 5.42 -14.59 -6.69
N ASP A 33 5.91 -14.99 -7.84
CA ASP A 33 5.10 -15.35 -9.01
C ASP A 33 4.14 -14.22 -9.43
N ASN A 34 2.82 -14.44 -9.30
CA ASN A 34 1.77 -13.45 -9.54
C ASN A 34 1.33 -12.70 -8.27
N LYS A 35 1.98 -12.95 -7.12
CA LYS A 35 1.64 -12.34 -5.83
C LYS A 35 2.56 -11.16 -5.54
N ILE A 36 1.97 -10.06 -5.12
CA ILE A 36 2.66 -8.85 -4.68
C ILE A 36 2.24 -8.59 -3.24
N TYR A 37 3.21 -8.55 -2.32
CA TYR A 37 2.98 -8.29 -0.90
C TYR A 37 3.35 -6.85 -0.57
N PHE A 38 2.34 -6.05 -0.21
CA PHE A 38 2.49 -4.69 0.26
C PHE A 38 2.25 -4.64 1.77
N TYR A 39 3.32 -4.88 2.55
CA TYR A 39 3.29 -4.90 4.01
C TYR A 39 4.01 -3.66 4.55
N SER A 40 3.42 -2.49 4.33
CA SER A 40 4.16 -1.25 4.50
C SER A 40 3.23 -0.05 4.66
N GLU A 41 3.79 1.05 5.16
CA GLU A 41 3.14 2.33 5.11
C GLU A 41 2.95 2.83 3.67
N VAL A 42 1.84 3.52 3.40
CA VAL A 42 1.57 4.15 2.10
C VAL A 42 2.41 5.43 1.97
N SER A 43 3.58 5.32 1.36
CA SER A 43 4.50 6.43 1.14
C SER A 43 5.04 6.43 -0.29
N ARG A 44 5.55 7.58 -0.75
CA ARG A 44 6.03 7.73 -2.14
C ARG A 44 7.01 6.63 -2.59
N PRO A 45 8.09 6.32 -1.84
CA PRO A 45 9.05 5.30 -2.29
C PRO A 45 8.42 3.90 -2.34
N LYS A 46 7.54 3.59 -1.38
CA LYS A 46 6.90 2.29 -1.27
C LYS A 46 5.84 2.08 -2.34
N ILE A 47 5.07 3.11 -2.65
CA ILE A 47 4.12 3.06 -3.77
C ILE A 47 4.85 3.01 -5.12
N LEU A 48 5.97 3.71 -5.27
CA LEU A 48 6.78 3.55 -6.50
C LEU A 48 7.25 2.11 -6.69
N ALA A 49 7.69 1.44 -5.63
CA ALA A 49 8.07 0.03 -5.68
C ALA A 49 6.89 -0.89 -6.02
N LEU A 50 5.71 -0.64 -5.42
CA LEU A 50 4.48 -1.34 -5.74
C LEU A 50 4.10 -1.19 -7.21
N ASN A 51 4.05 0.04 -7.72
CA ASN A 51 3.66 0.34 -9.10
C ASN A 51 4.60 -0.33 -10.11
N LYS A 52 5.91 -0.30 -9.86
CA LYS A 52 6.90 -1.04 -10.68
C LYS A 52 6.64 -2.56 -10.66
N SER A 53 6.23 -3.09 -9.52
CA SER A 53 5.92 -4.52 -9.38
C SER A 53 4.65 -4.89 -10.13
N ILE A 54 3.60 -4.06 -10.07
CA ILE A 54 2.35 -4.26 -10.85
C ILE A 54 2.66 -4.29 -12.35
N ILE A 55 3.43 -3.32 -12.86
CA ILE A 55 3.83 -3.29 -14.28
C ILE A 55 4.60 -4.56 -14.65
N ARG A 56 5.61 -4.91 -13.86
CA ARG A 56 6.48 -6.06 -14.15
C ARG A 56 5.71 -7.38 -14.17
N VAL A 57 4.88 -7.61 -13.15
CA VAL A 57 4.08 -8.84 -13.01
C VAL A 57 3.00 -8.88 -14.09
N GLY A 58 2.26 -7.78 -14.29
CA GLY A 58 1.23 -7.69 -15.32
C GLY A 58 1.76 -7.96 -16.72
N ASN A 59 2.90 -7.36 -17.08
CA ASN A 59 3.55 -7.64 -18.38
C ASN A 59 4.01 -9.10 -18.50
N SER A 60 4.53 -9.68 -17.42
CA SER A 60 4.93 -11.10 -17.42
C SER A 60 3.73 -12.04 -17.65
N ILE A 61 2.62 -11.78 -16.98
CA ILE A 61 1.37 -12.54 -17.13
C ILE A 61 0.88 -12.39 -18.57
N LYS A 62 0.77 -11.17 -19.07
CA LYS A 62 0.30 -10.89 -20.43
C LYS A 62 1.11 -11.61 -21.49
N ASN A 63 2.44 -11.56 -21.38
CA ASN A 63 3.33 -12.26 -22.32
C ASN A 63 3.14 -13.78 -22.26
N ARG A 64 3.00 -14.36 -21.05
CA ARG A 64 2.74 -15.81 -20.91
C ARG A 64 1.40 -16.20 -21.52
N SER A 65 0.34 -15.44 -21.27
CA SER A 65 -1.00 -15.69 -21.80
C SER A 65 -0.99 -15.68 -23.33
N GLN A 66 -0.29 -14.73 -23.94
CA GLN A 66 -0.16 -14.65 -25.40
C GLN A 66 0.58 -15.85 -26.00
N VAL A 67 1.64 -16.32 -25.35
CA VAL A 67 2.43 -17.47 -25.82
C VAL A 67 1.69 -18.80 -25.65
N LEU A 68 0.99 -18.96 -24.53
CA LEU A 68 0.36 -20.23 -24.16
C LEU A 68 -1.11 -20.32 -24.61
N GLY A 69 -1.71 -19.25 -25.11
CA GLY A 69 -3.15 -19.20 -25.43
C GLY A 69 -4.03 -19.40 -24.19
N ALA A 70 -3.52 -19.11 -23.01
CA ALA A 70 -4.20 -19.29 -21.73
C ALA A 70 -4.95 -18.01 -21.30
N THR A 71 -5.90 -18.16 -20.39
CA THR A 71 -6.54 -17.01 -19.73
C THR A 71 -5.56 -16.28 -18.83
N ASP A 72 -5.71 -14.96 -18.72
CA ASP A 72 -4.87 -14.15 -17.84
C ASP A 72 -5.08 -14.58 -16.37
N VAL A 73 -3.99 -14.94 -15.71
CA VAL A 73 -3.97 -15.18 -14.26
C VAL A 73 -3.97 -13.80 -13.58
N PRO A 74 -4.79 -13.55 -12.54
CA PRO A 74 -4.78 -12.25 -11.88
C PRO A 74 -3.49 -12.02 -11.10
N ILE A 75 -3.14 -10.74 -10.92
CA ILE A 75 -2.19 -10.31 -9.90
C ILE A 75 -2.89 -10.42 -8.56
N GLU A 76 -2.32 -11.15 -7.62
CA GLU A 76 -2.78 -11.19 -6.24
C GLU A 76 -2.05 -10.11 -5.44
N LEU A 77 -2.74 -9.00 -5.12
CA LEU A 77 -2.19 -7.92 -4.32
C LEU A 77 -2.56 -8.11 -2.84
N HIS A 78 -1.59 -8.61 -2.07
CA HIS A 78 -1.71 -8.81 -0.63
C HIS A 78 -1.40 -7.52 0.11
N ILE A 79 -2.32 -7.04 0.94
CA ILE A 79 -2.23 -5.75 1.64
C ILE A 79 -2.25 -5.98 3.15
N CYS A 80 -1.20 -5.50 3.82
CA CYS A 80 -1.15 -5.34 5.27
C CYS A 80 -0.57 -3.96 5.58
N SER A 81 -1.44 -2.95 5.80
CA SER A 81 -1.01 -1.56 5.89
C SER A 81 -1.96 -0.73 6.75
N TYR A 82 -1.40 0.09 7.61
CA TYR A 82 -2.16 1.09 8.39
C TYR A 82 -2.46 2.38 7.59
N GLY A 83 -2.04 2.46 6.33
CA GLY A 83 -2.27 3.63 5.49
C GLY A 83 -1.06 4.55 5.41
N GLY A 84 -1.30 5.83 5.26
CA GLY A 84 -0.29 6.88 5.10
C GLY A 84 -0.73 7.96 4.12
N SER A 85 0.13 8.38 3.21
CA SER A 85 -0.15 9.46 2.25
C SER A 85 -1.27 9.10 1.28
N VAL A 86 -2.36 9.87 1.32
CA VAL A 86 -3.51 9.69 0.41
C VAL A 86 -3.11 9.91 -1.05
N PHE A 87 -2.30 10.93 -1.34
CA PHE A 87 -1.84 11.17 -2.72
C PHE A 87 -0.95 10.05 -3.26
N SER A 88 -0.18 9.40 -2.38
CA SER A 88 0.55 8.19 -2.75
C SER A 88 -0.40 7.03 -3.02
N GLY A 89 -1.46 6.90 -2.22
CA GLY A 89 -2.53 5.93 -2.44
C GLY A 89 -3.20 6.10 -3.80
N PHE A 90 -3.55 7.33 -4.19
CA PHE A 90 -4.10 7.62 -5.52
C PHE A 90 -3.15 7.24 -6.66
N ALA A 91 -1.85 7.45 -6.48
CA ALA A 91 -0.88 6.99 -7.47
C ALA A 91 -0.87 5.46 -7.62
N ALA A 92 -1.16 4.69 -6.59
CA ALA A 92 -1.32 3.24 -6.72
C ALA A 92 -2.61 2.86 -7.44
N VAL A 93 -3.70 3.59 -7.18
CA VAL A 93 -5.01 3.37 -7.83
C VAL A 93 -4.88 3.35 -9.35
N ASP A 94 -4.22 4.35 -9.93
CA ASP A 94 -4.07 4.44 -11.38
C ASP A 94 -3.31 3.23 -11.96
N TYR A 95 -2.32 2.72 -11.25
CA TYR A 95 -1.57 1.54 -11.69
C TYR A 95 -2.35 0.23 -11.53
N ILE A 96 -3.20 0.14 -10.51
CA ILE A 96 -4.09 -1.02 -10.33
C ILE A 96 -5.13 -1.04 -11.45
N LEU A 97 -5.81 0.08 -11.69
CA LEU A 97 -6.86 0.20 -12.71
C LEU A 97 -6.34 0.02 -14.16
N ASN A 98 -5.09 0.40 -14.43
CA ASN A 98 -4.48 0.30 -15.76
C ASN A 98 -3.53 -0.90 -15.89
N SER A 99 -3.61 -1.87 -14.99
CA SER A 99 -2.79 -3.09 -15.04
C SER A 99 -3.07 -3.91 -16.32
N GLN A 100 -2.03 -4.58 -16.84
CA GLN A 100 -2.15 -5.46 -18.02
C GLN A 100 -2.79 -6.82 -17.69
N ALA A 101 -2.94 -7.15 -16.41
CA ALA A 101 -3.65 -8.33 -15.92
C ALA A 101 -4.62 -7.89 -14.81
N PRO A 102 -5.73 -8.60 -14.61
CA PRO A 102 -6.67 -8.31 -13.52
C PRO A 102 -5.94 -8.26 -12.17
N VAL A 103 -6.34 -7.36 -11.28
CA VAL A 103 -5.77 -7.25 -9.93
C VAL A 103 -6.83 -7.67 -8.91
N HIS A 104 -6.53 -8.69 -8.15
CA HIS A 104 -7.34 -9.14 -7.03
C HIS A 104 -6.66 -8.74 -5.72
N SER A 105 -7.32 -7.98 -4.87
CA SER A 105 -6.77 -7.58 -3.58
C SER A 105 -7.12 -8.58 -2.47
N TYR A 106 -6.13 -8.86 -1.63
CA TYR A 106 -6.25 -9.73 -0.45
C TYR A 106 -5.84 -8.94 0.78
N ILE A 107 -6.70 -8.82 1.78
CA ILE A 107 -6.38 -8.13 3.02
C ILE A 107 -5.85 -9.13 4.04
N ASP A 108 -4.54 -9.02 4.32
CA ASP A 108 -3.77 -9.92 5.17
C ASP A 108 -3.52 -9.29 6.55
N GLY A 109 -4.55 -9.10 7.36
CA GLY A 109 -4.44 -8.47 8.66
C GLY A 109 -5.12 -7.12 8.70
N CYS A 110 -4.62 -6.10 8.00
CA CYS A 110 -5.32 -4.82 7.93
C CYS A 110 -5.12 -4.06 6.61
N ALA A 111 -6.17 -3.33 6.22
CA ALA A 111 -6.07 -2.24 5.26
C ALA A 111 -6.76 -1.03 5.86
N ALA A 112 -6.00 -0.03 6.28
CA ALA A 112 -6.53 1.15 6.95
C ALA A 112 -6.24 2.42 6.16
N SER A 113 -7.14 3.42 6.27
CA SER A 113 -6.95 4.75 5.70
C SER A 113 -6.61 4.70 4.20
N ALA A 114 -5.50 5.31 3.77
CA ALA A 114 -5.06 5.32 2.37
C ALA A 114 -4.86 3.92 1.76
N ALA A 115 -4.62 2.88 2.56
CA ALA A 115 -4.49 1.51 2.06
C ALA A 115 -5.83 0.91 1.60
N THR A 116 -6.95 1.37 2.14
CA THR A 116 -8.28 0.92 1.71
C THR A 116 -8.57 1.27 0.26
N ILE A 117 -8.05 2.42 -0.21
CA ILE A 117 -8.27 2.91 -1.57
C ILE A 117 -7.70 1.90 -2.59
N MET A 118 -6.52 1.34 -2.31
CA MET A 118 -5.90 0.34 -3.18
C MET A 118 -6.72 -0.95 -3.26
N SER A 119 -7.36 -1.35 -2.17
CA SER A 119 -8.20 -2.55 -2.16
C SER A 119 -9.52 -2.35 -2.91
N VAL A 120 -10.19 -1.21 -2.71
CA VAL A 120 -11.55 -1.01 -3.27
C VAL A 120 -11.58 -0.86 -4.78
N VAL A 121 -10.47 -0.48 -5.40
CA VAL A 121 -10.36 -0.33 -6.86
C VAL A 121 -9.91 -1.59 -7.59
N ALA A 122 -9.54 -2.64 -6.87
CA ALA A 122 -9.18 -3.92 -7.46
C ALA A 122 -10.40 -4.58 -8.13
N ASP A 123 -10.17 -5.42 -9.15
CA ASP A 123 -11.22 -6.14 -9.87
C ASP A 123 -12.01 -7.04 -8.94
N GLU A 124 -11.31 -7.79 -8.07
CA GLU A 124 -11.92 -8.57 -7.01
C GLU A 124 -11.25 -8.28 -5.67
N ARG A 125 -11.99 -8.45 -4.58
CA ARG A 125 -11.57 -8.13 -3.22
C ARG A 125 -11.83 -9.30 -2.30
N TYR A 126 -10.79 -9.72 -1.60
CA TYR A 126 -10.79 -10.79 -0.63
C TYR A 126 -10.27 -10.30 0.72
N MET A 127 -10.74 -10.90 1.76
CA MET A 127 -10.39 -10.53 3.12
C MET A 127 -10.23 -11.78 3.98
N HIS A 128 -9.12 -11.90 4.68
CA HIS A 128 -8.93 -13.01 5.62
C HIS A 128 -9.87 -12.89 6.82
N ARG A 129 -10.19 -14.02 7.42
CA ARG A 129 -11.17 -14.10 8.52
C ARG A 129 -10.86 -13.18 9.70
N HIS A 130 -9.59 -12.96 9.99
CA HIS A 130 -9.11 -12.15 11.12
C HIS A 130 -8.54 -10.81 10.70
N SER A 131 -8.76 -10.40 9.45
CA SER A 131 -8.34 -9.10 8.97
C SER A 131 -9.45 -8.07 9.12
N PHE A 132 -9.09 -6.79 9.04
CA PHE A 132 -10.04 -5.69 9.10
C PHE A 132 -9.70 -4.57 8.10
N MET A 133 -10.72 -3.78 7.79
CA MET A 133 -10.56 -2.51 7.06
C MET A 133 -10.99 -1.36 7.97
N LEU A 134 -10.22 -0.27 7.94
CA LEU A 134 -10.55 0.96 8.65
C LEU A 134 -10.70 2.11 7.67
N ILE A 135 -11.92 2.61 7.55
CA ILE A 135 -12.25 3.80 6.77
C ILE A 135 -12.57 4.92 7.74
N HIS A 136 -11.85 6.02 7.63
CA HIS A 136 -12.06 7.20 8.46
C HIS A 136 -11.94 8.47 7.62
N GLN A 137 -12.39 9.60 8.16
CA GLN A 137 -12.24 10.89 7.51
C GLN A 137 -10.76 11.25 7.31
N LEU A 138 -10.49 12.00 6.26
CA LEU A 138 -9.15 12.49 5.97
C LEU A 138 -8.67 13.43 7.08
N SER A 139 -7.46 13.20 7.56
CA SER A 139 -6.75 14.13 8.44
C SER A 139 -5.73 14.91 7.62
N SER A 140 -5.68 16.23 7.79
CA SER A 140 -4.69 17.08 7.14
C SER A 140 -4.07 18.03 8.14
N GLY A 141 -2.78 18.34 7.96
CA GLY A 141 -2.10 19.42 8.64
C GLY A 141 -1.92 20.60 7.70
N MET A 142 -2.00 21.81 8.22
CA MET A 142 -1.81 23.02 7.45
C MET A 142 -0.52 23.72 7.87
N TRP A 143 0.23 24.18 6.89
CA TRP A 143 1.46 24.95 7.08
C TRP A 143 1.31 26.27 6.33
N GLY A 144 1.53 27.37 7.00
CA GLY A 144 1.45 28.69 6.40
C GLY A 144 1.81 29.81 7.39
N ASN A 145 1.86 31.03 6.92
CA ASN A 145 1.91 32.20 7.79
C ASN A 145 0.56 32.38 8.51
N TYR A 146 0.53 33.23 9.51
CA TYR A 146 -0.67 33.44 10.35
C TYR A 146 -1.92 33.77 9.53
N GLU A 147 -1.80 34.60 8.48
CA GLU A 147 -2.95 35.00 7.65
C GLU A 147 -3.49 33.83 6.83
N ALA A 148 -2.61 33.04 6.20
CA ALA A 148 -3.03 31.85 5.45
C ALA A 148 -3.69 30.77 6.32
N LEU A 149 -3.25 30.63 7.57
CA LEU A 149 -3.86 29.71 8.52
C LEU A 149 -5.24 30.20 8.98
N ARG A 150 -5.39 31.51 9.21
CA ARG A 150 -6.66 32.12 9.59
C ARG A 150 -7.71 31.97 8.48
N ASP A 151 -7.36 32.33 7.25
CA ASP A 151 -8.28 32.31 6.09
C ASP A 151 -8.78 30.89 5.76
N SER A 152 -8.06 29.87 6.19
CA SER A 152 -8.48 28.49 5.99
C SER A 152 -9.30 27.89 7.14
N MET A 153 -9.49 28.65 8.23
CA MET A 153 -10.37 28.27 9.34
C MET A 153 -11.75 28.97 9.30
N GLU A 154 -11.94 29.92 8.42
CA GLU A 154 -13.23 30.57 8.12
C GLU A 154 -13.96 29.86 6.97
#